data_6ac59fe5f97e7bab3227363d1ba9e8bb
#
_entry.id   6ac59fe5f97e7bab3227363d1ba9e8bb
#
_cell.length_a   1.000
_cell.length_b   1.000
_cell.length_c   1.000
_cell.angle_alpha   90.00
_cell.angle_beta   90.00
_cell.angle_gamma   90.00
#
_symmetry.space_group_name_H-M   'P 1'
#
loop_
_entity.id
_entity.type
_entity.pdbx_description
1 polymer ?
#
loop_
_entity_poly.entity_id
_entity_poly.type
_entity_poly.pdbx_seq_one_letter_code
_entity_poly.pdbx_strand_id
1 'polypeptide(L)'
;MKLRYMMGAVAAALVLAGCGEDEIELVKNYTLPDFKSMSIGTAIEGSKRCKNITWSKADRGGLKSVTMVCDIDVEAINAEREKATKKRLEEYSKDAINSNMDSTMEFYRGKAYDRNSLLQLANKLCKLNDTKFQETIKAKGKIEYKDQKELIDCDKSLEDEILKDQDPKKDKTYLSGVLDFLKSAVYYSQLTPEQLKASYGASNKKAPSSATIELNFVINNDKSVDLAPGFKIMSDGKEEPASKNDTSKDALAVFYAR
;
A
#
# COMPACT_ATOMS: atom_id res chain seq x y z
N MET A 1 -28.15 85.03 3.72
CA MET A 1 -27.94 83.62 3.31
C MET A 1 -27.53 82.85 4.49
N LYS A 2 -28.43 82.01 5.04
CA LYS A 2 -28.13 81.14 6.20
C LYS A 2 -28.25 79.70 5.69
N LEU A 3 -27.14 79.01 5.61
CA LEU A 3 -27.02 77.59 5.23
C LEU A 3 -27.26 76.75 6.51
N ARG A 4 -28.35 76.03 6.55
CA ARG A 4 -28.66 75.09 7.64
C ARG A 4 -28.04 73.71 7.30
N TYR A 5 -27.11 73.30 8.10
CA TYR A 5 -26.60 71.92 8.10
C TYR A 5 -27.64 71.05 8.82
N MET A 6 -28.25 70.14 8.10
CA MET A 6 -28.92 68.95 8.66
C MET A 6 -27.89 67.85 8.90
N MET A 7 -27.66 67.62 10.18
CA MET A 7 -26.93 66.39 10.60
C MET A 7 -27.93 65.23 10.54
N GLY A 8 -27.79 64.38 9.56
CA GLY A 8 -28.42 63.06 9.50
C GLY A 8 -27.63 62.08 10.35
N ALA A 9 -28.21 61.64 11.46
CA ALA A 9 -27.67 60.52 12.23
C ALA A 9 -27.89 59.22 11.49
N VAL A 10 -26.82 58.66 10.92
CA VAL A 10 -26.82 57.30 10.39
C VAL A 10 -26.68 56.35 11.58
N ALA A 11 -27.76 55.76 12.00
CA ALA A 11 -27.77 54.65 12.94
C ALA A 11 -27.16 53.43 12.18
N ALA A 12 -25.90 53.14 12.44
CA ALA A 12 -25.27 51.89 12.02
C ALA A 12 -25.88 50.76 12.88
N ALA A 13 -26.87 50.07 12.32
CA ALA A 13 -27.33 48.81 12.85
C ALA A 13 -26.18 47.81 12.70
N LEU A 14 -25.40 47.60 13.75
CA LEU A 14 -24.52 46.46 13.92
C LEU A 14 -25.42 45.22 13.96
N VAL A 15 -25.60 44.59 12.80
CA VAL A 15 -26.07 43.23 12.74
C VAL A 15 -24.93 42.41 13.36
N LEU A 16 -25.07 42.08 14.62
CA LEU A 16 -24.35 40.99 15.25
C LEU A 16 -24.84 39.70 14.58
N ALA A 17 -24.33 39.44 13.37
CA ALA A 17 -24.33 38.10 12.81
C ALA A 17 -23.58 37.25 13.84
N GLY A 18 -24.32 36.44 14.59
CA GLY A 18 -23.74 35.50 15.52
C GLY A 18 -22.68 34.72 14.78
N CYS A 19 -21.42 34.92 15.14
CA CYS A 19 -20.33 34.05 14.75
C CYS A 19 -20.54 32.70 15.43
N GLY A 20 -21.52 31.95 14.96
CA GLY A 20 -21.55 30.51 15.19
C GLY A 20 -20.38 29.96 14.40
N GLU A 21 -19.41 29.44 15.11
CA GLU A 21 -18.30 28.71 14.50
C GLU A 21 -18.88 27.70 13.52
N ASP A 22 -18.40 27.72 12.28
CA ASP A 22 -18.88 26.79 11.25
C ASP A 22 -18.55 25.36 11.70
N GLU A 23 -19.55 24.49 11.75
CA GLU A 23 -19.40 23.11 12.19
C GLU A 23 -18.31 22.38 11.40
N ILE A 24 -18.16 22.68 10.12
CA ILE A 24 -17.09 22.09 9.28
C ILE A 24 -15.73 22.57 9.76
N GLU A 25 -15.55 23.86 9.99
CA GLU A 25 -14.29 24.42 10.48
C GLU A 25 -13.98 23.95 11.92
N LEU A 26 -14.98 23.77 12.75
CA LEU A 26 -14.82 23.20 14.09
C LEU A 26 -14.25 21.76 13.99
N VAL A 27 -14.81 20.91 13.13
CA VAL A 27 -14.33 19.54 12.95
C VAL A 27 -12.94 19.55 12.33
N LYS A 28 -12.67 20.36 11.31
CA LYS A 28 -11.36 20.44 10.66
C LYS A 28 -10.25 20.85 11.63
N ASN A 29 -10.53 21.79 12.50
CA ASN A 29 -9.56 22.31 13.47
C ASN A 29 -9.42 21.44 14.72
N TYR A 30 -10.31 20.47 14.91
CA TYR A 30 -10.29 19.62 16.09
C TYR A 30 -9.16 18.57 15.99
N THR A 31 -8.51 18.35 17.13
CA THR A 31 -7.49 17.29 17.28
C THR A 31 -8.05 16.17 18.15
N LEU A 32 -8.22 15.00 17.56
CA LEU A 32 -8.74 13.85 18.28
C LEU A 32 -7.74 13.35 19.33
N PRO A 33 -8.22 12.89 20.52
CA PRO A 33 -7.33 12.40 21.58
C PRO A 33 -6.39 11.27 21.16
N ASP A 34 -6.84 10.43 20.23
CA ASP A 34 -6.05 9.28 19.70
C ASP A 34 -5.07 9.71 18.59
N PHE A 35 -5.22 10.92 18.03
CA PHE A 35 -4.42 11.41 16.88
C PHE A 35 -3.83 12.80 17.18
N LYS A 36 -3.00 12.87 18.21
CA LYS A 36 -2.48 14.15 18.77
C LYS A 36 -1.49 14.91 17.88
N SER A 37 -1.07 14.33 16.76
CA SER A 37 -0.02 14.93 15.92
C SER A 37 -0.49 16.12 15.11
N MET A 38 -1.76 16.16 14.73
CA MET A 38 -2.35 17.22 13.91
C MET A 38 -3.89 17.21 13.98
N SER A 39 -4.53 18.28 13.49
CA SER A 39 -5.98 18.35 13.40
C SER A 39 -6.53 17.44 12.29
N ILE A 40 -7.83 17.13 12.38
CA ILE A 40 -8.54 16.29 11.41
C ILE A 40 -8.40 16.85 9.98
N GLY A 41 -8.65 18.14 9.81
CA GLY A 41 -8.53 18.81 8.51
C GLY A 41 -7.11 18.72 7.96
N THR A 42 -6.10 19.00 8.79
CA THR A 42 -4.70 18.93 8.37
C THR A 42 -4.30 17.51 7.92
N ALA A 43 -4.78 16.49 8.63
CA ALA A 43 -4.50 15.11 8.27
C ALA A 43 -5.13 14.72 6.94
N ILE A 44 -6.43 15.01 6.78
CA ILE A 44 -7.22 14.61 5.61
C ILE A 44 -6.81 15.43 4.38
N GLU A 45 -6.78 16.76 4.48
CA GLU A 45 -6.48 17.66 3.36
C GLU A 45 -5.00 17.62 2.96
N GLY A 46 -4.11 17.29 3.90
CA GLY A 46 -2.69 17.07 3.62
C GLY A 46 -2.38 15.69 3.05
N SER A 47 -3.34 14.78 3.01
CA SER A 47 -3.16 13.43 2.49
C SER A 47 -3.15 13.41 0.96
N LYS A 48 -2.15 12.75 0.39
CA LYS A 48 -2.08 12.51 -1.07
C LYS A 48 -3.01 11.40 -1.55
N ARG A 49 -3.82 10.82 -0.65
CA ARG A 49 -4.69 9.68 -0.96
C ARG A 49 -6.01 10.09 -1.59
N CYS A 50 -6.39 11.37 -1.44
CA CYS A 50 -7.63 11.92 -1.98
C CYS A 50 -7.34 12.78 -3.20
N LYS A 51 -8.07 12.55 -4.31
CA LYS A 51 -8.14 13.48 -5.45
C LYS A 51 -8.98 14.69 -5.10
N ASN A 52 -10.12 14.45 -4.43
CA ASN A 52 -11.05 15.49 -3.96
C ASN A 52 -11.51 15.14 -2.55
N ILE A 53 -11.81 16.18 -1.79
CA ILE A 53 -12.39 16.07 -0.46
C ILE A 53 -13.61 16.97 -0.38
N THR A 54 -14.74 16.39 0.01
CA THR A 54 -15.98 17.13 0.21
C THR A 54 -16.39 17.04 1.66
N TRP A 55 -16.73 18.19 2.23
CA TRP A 55 -17.27 18.31 3.58
C TRP A 55 -18.72 18.76 3.53
N SER A 56 -19.58 18.13 4.29
CA SER A 56 -21.00 18.51 4.38
C SER A 56 -21.50 18.40 5.80
N LYS A 57 -22.49 19.26 6.12
CA LYS A 57 -23.17 19.25 7.41
C LYS A 57 -24.41 18.37 7.32
N ALA A 58 -24.71 17.66 8.39
CA ALA A 58 -25.99 16.97 8.57
C ALA A 58 -26.49 17.20 9.98
N ASP A 59 -27.79 17.53 10.06
CA ASP A 59 -28.51 17.57 11.32
C ASP A 59 -29.47 16.38 11.36
N ARG A 60 -29.27 15.49 12.30
CA ARG A 60 -30.10 14.30 12.50
C ARG A 60 -30.73 14.36 13.89
N GLY A 61 -31.89 14.99 13.97
CA GLY A 61 -32.68 15.02 15.22
C GLY A 61 -31.99 15.78 16.34
N GLY A 62 -31.34 16.92 16.03
CA GLY A 62 -30.62 17.75 16.98
C GLY A 62 -29.14 17.36 17.22
N LEU A 63 -28.69 16.28 16.64
CA LEU A 63 -27.28 15.91 16.62
C LEU A 63 -26.59 16.56 15.42
N LYS A 64 -25.72 17.52 15.69
CA LYS A 64 -24.89 18.15 14.68
C LYS A 64 -23.79 17.18 14.24
N SER A 65 -23.70 16.94 12.96
CA SER A 65 -22.66 16.06 12.39
C SER A 65 -22.07 16.67 11.14
N VAL A 66 -20.82 16.28 10.88
CA VAL A 66 -20.10 16.64 9.65
C VAL A 66 -19.67 15.35 8.97
N THR A 67 -20.01 15.23 7.71
CA THR A 67 -19.59 14.13 6.86
C THR A 67 -18.44 14.58 5.98
N MET A 68 -17.36 13.82 5.98
CA MET A 68 -16.25 13.94 5.04
C MET A 68 -16.30 12.81 4.04
N VAL A 69 -16.22 13.15 2.76
CA VAL A 69 -16.07 12.19 1.66
C VAL A 69 -14.76 12.48 0.94
N CYS A 70 -13.94 11.48 0.84
CA CYS A 70 -12.67 11.49 0.09
C CYS A 70 -12.82 10.64 -1.16
N ASP A 71 -12.65 11.26 -2.32
CA ASP A 71 -12.44 10.53 -3.58
C ASP A 71 -11.01 10.01 -3.61
N ILE A 72 -10.85 8.72 -3.47
CA ILE A 72 -9.53 8.07 -3.35
C ILE A 72 -8.80 8.15 -4.68
N ASP A 73 -7.53 8.56 -4.64
CA ASP A 73 -6.63 8.46 -5.80
C ASP A 73 -6.19 7.02 -6.01
N VAL A 74 -7.06 6.25 -6.68
CA VAL A 74 -6.83 4.83 -6.95
C VAL A 74 -5.58 4.60 -7.78
N GLU A 75 -5.26 5.52 -8.70
CA GLU A 75 -4.07 5.40 -9.56
C GLU A 75 -2.80 5.61 -8.73
N ALA A 76 -2.76 6.64 -7.89
CA ALA A 76 -1.61 6.90 -7.02
C ALA A 76 -1.39 5.74 -6.04
N ILE A 77 -2.47 5.21 -5.41
CA ILE A 77 -2.38 4.07 -4.49
C ILE A 77 -1.87 2.82 -5.20
N ASN A 78 -2.34 2.55 -6.41
CA ASN A 78 -1.87 1.41 -7.18
C ASN A 78 -0.39 1.56 -7.56
N ALA A 79 0.04 2.75 -7.97
CA ALA A 79 1.45 3.03 -8.27
C ALA A 79 2.35 2.85 -7.02
N GLU A 80 1.90 3.31 -5.85
CA GLU A 80 2.63 3.09 -4.60
C GLU A 80 2.70 1.60 -4.23
N ARG A 81 1.60 0.85 -4.40
CA ARG A 81 1.57 -0.60 -4.18
C ARG A 81 2.52 -1.34 -5.12
N GLU A 82 2.53 -0.97 -6.39
CA GLU A 82 3.46 -1.55 -7.37
C GLU A 82 4.92 -1.28 -6.97
N LYS A 83 5.24 -0.04 -6.59
CA LYS A 83 6.56 0.33 -6.11
C LYS A 83 6.95 -0.41 -4.83
N ALA A 84 6.04 -0.49 -3.85
CA ALA A 84 6.28 -1.21 -2.60
C ALA A 84 6.43 -2.72 -2.85
N THR A 85 5.65 -3.28 -3.76
CA THR A 85 5.75 -4.69 -4.15
C THR A 85 7.10 -4.95 -4.80
N LYS A 86 7.52 -4.11 -5.76
CA LYS A 86 8.83 -4.22 -6.40
C LYS A 86 9.96 -4.15 -5.38
N LYS A 87 9.92 -3.17 -4.47
CA LYS A 87 10.91 -3.03 -3.38
C LYS A 87 10.97 -4.28 -2.48
N ARG A 88 9.79 -4.77 -2.04
CA ARG A 88 9.72 -6.01 -1.24
C ARG A 88 10.33 -7.21 -1.93
N LEU A 89 10.18 -7.30 -3.23
CA LEU A 89 10.74 -8.40 -3.99
C LEU A 89 12.25 -8.29 -4.17
N GLU A 90 12.73 -7.07 -4.41
CA GLU A 90 14.17 -6.82 -4.44
C GLU A 90 14.81 -7.12 -3.07
N GLU A 91 14.14 -6.74 -1.97
CA GLU A 91 14.56 -7.05 -0.61
C GLU A 91 14.46 -8.55 -0.33
N TYR A 92 13.33 -9.20 -0.65
CA TYR A 92 13.14 -10.64 -0.47
C TYR A 92 14.14 -11.45 -1.29
N SER A 93 14.40 -11.05 -2.52
CA SER A 93 15.43 -11.66 -3.37
C SER A 93 16.82 -11.54 -2.72
N LYS A 94 17.17 -10.35 -2.20
CA LYS A 94 18.43 -10.11 -1.48
C LYS A 94 18.50 -10.89 -0.16
N ASP A 95 17.43 -10.88 0.63
CA ASP A 95 17.38 -11.55 1.93
C ASP A 95 17.35 -13.07 1.80
N ALA A 96 16.62 -13.58 0.81
CA ALA A 96 16.62 -15.00 0.50
C ALA A 96 18.00 -15.45 -0.01
N ILE A 97 18.64 -14.66 -0.90
CA ILE A 97 20.03 -14.88 -1.33
C ILE A 97 20.95 -14.81 -0.12
N ASN A 98 20.80 -13.82 0.75
CA ASN A 98 21.66 -13.64 1.92
C ASN A 98 21.49 -14.76 2.95
N SER A 99 20.27 -15.09 3.35
CA SER A 99 19.98 -16.09 4.39
C SER A 99 20.39 -17.51 4.01
N ASN A 100 20.11 -17.92 2.78
CA ASN A 100 20.49 -19.27 2.32
C ASN A 100 21.96 -19.36 1.89
N MET A 101 22.55 -18.25 1.43
CA MET A 101 23.98 -18.24 1.09
C MET A 101 24.86 -18.29 2.33
N ASP A 102 24.45 -17.74 3.47
CA ASP A 102 25.23 -17.88 4.71
C ASP A 102 25.32 -19.35 5.14
N SER A 103 24.21 -20.09 5.08
CA SER A 103 24.19 -21.54 5.30
C SER A 103 25.00 -22.31 4.23
N THR A 104 24.97 -21.83 3.00
CA THR A 104 25.67 -22.44 1.86
C THR A 104 27.16 -22.11 1.89
N MET A 105 27.55 -20.89 2.26
CA MET A 105 28.94 -20.47 2.37
C MET A 105 29.67 -21.17 3.54
N GLU A 106 28.94 -21.54 4.58
CA GLU A 106 29.52 -22.39 5.65
C GLU A 106 29.91 -23.77 5.11
N PHE A 107 29.18 -24.25 4.12
CA PHE A 107 29.49 -25.52 3.41
C PHE A 107 30.61 -25.39 2.40
N TYR A 108 30.72 -24.24 1.71
CA TYR A 108 31.76 -23.95 0.70
C TYR A 108 33.03 -23.30 1.31
N ARG A 109 33.24 -23.42 2.62
CA ARG A 109 34.48 -22.95 3.28
C ARG A 109 35.69 -23.49 2.56
N GLY A 110 36.29 -22.66 1.72
CA GLY A 110 37.50 -22.97 0.97
C GLY A 110 37.48 -22.57 -0.49
N LYS A 111 36.35 -22.05 -1.04
CA LYS A 111 36.25 -21.64 -2.43
C LYS A 111 35.70 -20.22 -2.63
N ALA A 112 36.29 -19.57 -3.62
CA ALA A 112 36.16 -18.14 -3.89
C ALA A 112 34.90 -17.76 -4.68
N TYR A 113 33.74 -18.40 -4.46
CA TYR A 113 32.49 -17.91 -5.02
C TYR A 113 31.82 -16.95 -4.03
N ASP A 114 31.90 -15.66 -4.31
CA ASP A 114 31.04 -14.72 -3.62
C ASP A 114 29.58 -14.85 -4.12
N ARG A 115 28.65 -14.34 -3.33
CA ARG A 115 27.21 -14.39 -3.60
C ARG A 115 26.85 -13.84 -4.99
N ASN A 116 27.49 -12.74 -5.36
CA ASN A 116 27.20 -12.05 -6.61
C ASN A 116 27.68 -12.88 -7.80
N SER A 117 28.82 -13.51 -7.68
CA SER A 117 29.37 -14.38 -8.71
C SER A 117 28.48 -15.60 -8.97
N LEU A 118 27.93 -16.24 -7.93
CA LEU A 118 26.99 -17.36 -8.08
C LEU A 118 25.67 -16.92 -8.73
N LEU A 119 25.12 -15.76 -8.34
CA LEU A 119 23.92 -15.25 -8.96
C LEU A 119 24.14 -14.82 -10.41
N GLN A 120 25.28 -14.21 -10.73
CA GLN A 120 25.67 -13.87 -12.09
C GLN A 120 25.83 -15.13 -12.96
N LEU A 121 26.45 -16.17 -12.43
CA LEU A 121 26.58 -17.46 -13.11
C LEU A 121 25.20 -18.08 -13.35
N ALA A 122 24.34 -18.11 -12.34
CA ALA A 122 22.99 -18.64 -12.47
C ALA A 122 22.17 -17.84 -13.48
N ASN A 123 22.21 -16.49 -13.45
CA ASN A 123 21.53 -15.66 -14.45
C ASN A 123 22.07 -15.83 -15.88
N LYS A 124 23.33 -16.21 -16.01
CA LYS A 124 23.92 -16.52 -17.32
C LYS A 124 23.43 -17.85 -17.87
N LEU A 125 23.29 -18.85 -17.01
CA LEU A 125 23.02 -20.22 -17.39
C LEU A 125 21.56 -20.65 -17.24
N CYS A 126 20.74 -19.83 -16.60
CA CYS A 126 19.31 -20.10 -16.38
C CYS A 126 18.44 -19.05 -17.03
N LYS A 127 17.28 -19.46 -17.51
CA LYS A 127 16.28 -18.58 -18.13
C LYS A 127 14.88 -18.91 -17.64
N LEU A 128 14.06 -17.88 -17.48
CA LEU A 128 12.63 -18.04 -17.24
C LEU A 128 11.97 -18.65 -18.49
N ASN A 129 11.23 -19.73 -18.30
CA ASN A 129 10.42 -20.32 -19.35
C ASN A 129 9.08 -19.59 -19.45
N ASP A 130 9.00 -18.60 -20.35
CA ASP A 130 7.81 -17.75 -20.50
C ASP A 130 6.56 -18.55 -20.87
N THR A 131 6.67 -19.59 -21.70
CA THR A 131 5.54 -20.43 -22.09
C THR A 131 4.94 -21.12 -20.86
N LYS A 132 5.80 -21.80 -20.09
CA LYS A 132 5.41 -22.51 -18.88
C LYS A 132 4.88 -21.53 -17.80
N PHE A 133 5.46 -20.34 -17.72
CA PHE A 133 4.97 -19.27 -16.85
C PHE A 133 3.53 -18.90 -17.18
N GLN A 134 3.22 -18.62 -18.45
CA GLN A 134 1.86 -18.25 -18.87
C GLN A 134 0.86 -19.40 -18.67
N GLU A 135 1.26 -20.64 -18.96
CA GLU A 135 0.44 -21.81 -18.68
C GLU A 135 0.13 -21.97 -17.20
N THR A 136 1.11 -21.75 -16.33
CA THR A 136 0.92 -21.83 -14.87
C THR A 136 -0.01 -20.74 -14.37
N ILE A 137 0.16 -19.49 -14.82
CA ILE A 137 -0.75 -18.39 -14.50
C ILE A 137 -2.17 -18.69 -14.96
N LYS A 138 -2.33 -19.19 -16.20
CA LYS A 138 -3.64 -19.55 -16.74
C LYS A 138 -4.32 -20.66 -15.91
N ALA A 139 -3.56 -21.65 -15.46
CA ALA A 139 -4.08 -22.79 -14.72
C ALA A 139 -4.37 -22.47 -13.25
N LYS A 140 -3.52 -21.68 -12.58
CA LYS A 140 -3.54 -21.47 -11.12
C LYS A 140 -3.92 -20.04 -10.72
N GLY A 141 -3.86 -19.07 -11.63
CA GLY A 141 -4.07 -17.65 -11.33
C GLY A 141 -2.94 -16.96 -10.56
N LYS A 142 -1.93 -17.70 -10.10
CA LYS A 142 -0.75 -17.22 -9.36
C LYS A 142 0.41 -18.19 -9.51
N ILE A 143 1.61 -17.75 -9.14
CA ILE A 143 2.81 -18.59 -9.04
C ILE A 143 3.09 -18.88 -7.56
N GLU A 144 3.09 -20.11 -7.15
CA GLU A 144 3.49 -20.52 -5.82
C GLU A 144 5.00 -20.75 -5.75
N TYR A 145 5.59 -20.71 -4.55
CA TYR A 145 7.02 -20.90 -4.35
C TYR A 145 7.55 -22.22 -4.98
N LYS A 146 6.79 -23.30 -4.86
CA LYS A 146 7.15 -24.58 -5.46
C LYS A 146 7.20 -24.56 -7.00
N ASP A 147 6.39 -23.69 -7.63
CA ASP A 147 6.34 -23.56 -9.09
C ASP A 147 7.58 -22.84 -9.64
N GLN A 148 8.15 -21.89 -8.86
CA GLN A 148 9.24 -21.01 -9.32
C GLN A 148 10.43 -21.79 -9.86
N LYS A 149 10.84 -22.85 -9.17
CA LYS A 149 11.99 -23.68 -9.58
C LYS A 149 11.72 -24.52 -10.84
N GLU A 150 10.45 -24.83 -11.12
CA GLU A 150 10.04 -25.51 -12.33
C GLU A 150 9.91 -24.58 -13.55
N LEU A 151 9.81 -23.27 -13.29
CA LEU A 151 9.73 -22.24 -14.32
C LEU A 151 11.09 -21.76 -14.81
N ILE A 152 12.17 -22.20 -14.18
CA ILE A 152 13.53 -21.82 -14.54
C ILE A 152 14.23 -23.00 -15.22
N ASP A 153 14.55 -22.82 -16.48
CA ASP A 153 15.35 -23.76 -17.25
C ASP A 153 16.83 -23.37 -17.12
N CYS A 154 17.63 -24.26 -16.54
CA CYS A 154 19.07 -24.07 -16.39
C CYS A 154 19.85 -25.00 -17.33
N ASP A 155 20.94 -24.47 -17.89
CA ASP A 155 21.92 -25.31 -18.58
C ASP A 155 22.51 -26.29 -17.57
N LYS A 156 22.68 -27.55 -18.00
CA LYS A 156 23.28 -28.62 -17.19
C LYS A 156 24.67 -28.25 -16.68
N SER A 157 25.36 -27.36 -17.39
CA SER A 157 26.68 -26.84 -16.99
C SER A 157 26.65 -26.09 -15.65
N LEU A 158 25.50 -25.56 -15.21
CA LEU A 158 25.38 -24.93 -13.88
C LEU A 158 25.53 -25.99 -12.77
N GLU A 159 24.86 -27.12 -12.94
CA GLU A 159 24.99 -28.28 -12.02
C GLU A 159 26.42 -28.80 -12.00
N ASP A 160 27.00 -28.99 -13.17
CA ASP A 160 28.38 -29.46 -13.33
C ASP A 160 29.37 -28.46 -12.72
N GLU A 161 29.18 -27.15 -12.87
CA GLU A 161 30.06 -26.12 -12.29
C GLU A 161 29.95 -26.07 -10.76
N ILE A 162 28.74 -26.22 -10.23
CA ILE A 162 28.50 -26.26 -8.77
C ILE A 162 29.10 -27.58 -8.18
N LEU A 163 29.01 -28.67 -8.93
CA LEU A 163 29.52 -30.00 -8.51
C LEU A 163 31.02 -30.14 -8.63
N LYS A 164 31.66 -29.39 -9.52
CA LYS A 164 33.06 -29.56 -9.94
C LYS A 164 34.06 -29.63 -8.79
N ASP A 165 33.70 -29.06 -7.70
CA ASP A 165 34.55 -28.79 -6.57
C ASP A 165 34.07 -29.45 -5.28
N GLN A 166 33.10 -30.38 -5.35
CA GLN A 166 32.53 -31.01 -4.17
C GLN A 166 33.25 -32.30 -3.77
N ASP A 167 33.38 -32.49 -2.46
CA ASP A 167 33.72 -33.77 -1.88
C ASP A 167 32.61 -34.77 -2.22
N PRO A 168 32.94 -35.88 -2.96
CA PRO A 168 31.94 -36.88 -3.34
C PRO A 168 31.25 -37.59 -2.16
N LYS A 169 31.71 -37.35 -0.93
CA LYS A 169 31.10 -37.88 0.30
C LYS A 169 30.03 -36.95 0.88
N LYS A 170 29.80 -35.76 0.34
CA LYS A 170 28.81 -34.83 0.84
C LYS A 170 27.46 -35.03 0.17
N ASP A 171 26.40 -34.85 0.99
CA ASP A 171 25.02 -35.21 0.68
C ASP A 171 24.47 -34.43 -0.55
N LYS A 172 24.02 -35.18 -1.56
CA LYS A 172 23.39 -34.65 -2.77
C LYS A 172 22.11 -33.86 -2.47
N THR A 173 21.46 -34.11 -1.34
CA THR A 173 20.22 -33.43 -0.89
C THR A 173 20.46 -31.96 -0.68
N TYR A 174 21.63 -31.61 -0.18
CA TYR A 174 22.02 -30.23 0.06
C TYR A 174 22.22 -29.43 -1.24
N LEU A 175 22.80 -30.09 -2.23
CA LEU A 175 23.03 -29.49 -3.53
C LEU A 175 21.73 -29.13 -4.26
N SER A 176 20.76 -30.03 -4.17
CA SER A 176 19.41 -29.78 -4.66
C SER A 176 18.81 -28.51 -4.04
N GLY A 177 19.02 -28.28 -2.74
CA GLY A 177 18.59 -27.08 -2.05
C GLY A 177 19.24 -25.79 -2.59
N VAL A 178 20.54 -25.84 -2.87
CA VAL A 178 21.27 -24.70 -3.46
C VAL A 178 20.77 -24.38 -4.86
N LEU A 179 20.59 -25.38 -5.70
CA LEU A 179 20.07 -25.20 -7.05
C LEU A 179 18.64 -24.65 -7.05
N ASP A 180 17.77 -25.20 -6.20
CA ASP A 180 16.40 -24.74 -6.03
C ASP A 180 16.36 -23.27 -5.60
N PHE A 181 17.26 -22.89 -4.74
CA PHE A 181 17.41 -21.53 -4.27
C PHE A 181 17.91 -20.58 -5.36
N LEU A 182 18.97 -20.96 -6.09
CA LEU A 182 19.46 -20.18 -7.22
C LEU A 182 18.38 -20.00 -8.29
N LYS A 183 17.62 -21.06 -8.60
CA LYS A 183 16.46 -20.96 -9.51
C LYS A 183 15.42 -19.97 -9.02
N SER A 184 15.09 -19.95 -7.74
CA SER A 184 14.18 -18.96 -7.19
C SER A 184 14.73 -17.52 -7.28
N ALA A 185 16.03 -17.33 -7.04
CA ALA A 185 16.68 -16.03 -7.19
C ALA A 185 16.68 -15.55 -8.65
N VAL A 186 16.99 -16.45 -9.60
CA VAL A 186 16.90 -16.17 -11.04
C VAL A 186 15.48 -15.85 -11.46
N TYR A 187 14.49 -16.57 -10.93
CA TYR A 187 13.08 -16.30 -11.18
C TYR A 187 12.75 -14.83 -10.90
N TYR A 188 13.03 -14.34 -9.69
CA TYR A 188 12.74 -12.95 -9.34
C TYR A 188 13.56 -11.93 -10.12
N SER A 189 14.80 -12.24 -10.47
CA SER A 189 15.68 -11.31 -11.19
C SER A 189 15.32 -11.14 -12.68
N GLN A 190 14.60 -12.09 -13.26
CA GLN A 190 14.24 -12.10 -14.69
C GLN A 190 12.77 -11.72 -14.95
N LEU A 191 11.95 -11.53 -13.91
CA LEU A 191 10.55 -11.10 -14.10
C LEU A 191 10.46 -9.67 -14.62
N THR A 192 9.65 -9.47 -15.65
CA THR A 192 9.18 -8.13 -16.00
C THR A 192 8.18 -7.61 -14.95
N PRO A 193 7.92 -6.30 -14.87
CA PRO A 193 6.90 -5.75 -13.96
C PRO A 193 5.52 -6.41 -14.15
N GLU A 194 5.14 -6.75 -15.39
CA GLU A 194 3.89 -7.39 -15.74
C GLU A 194 3.86 -8.85 -15.25
N GLN A 195 4.94 -9.58 -15.48
CA GLN A 195 5.09 -10.96 -15.00
C GLN A 195 5.11 -10.99 -13.47
N LEU A 196 5.77 -10.02 -12.85
CA LEU A 196 5.79 -9.86 -11.43
C LEU A 196 4.39 -9.67 -10.85
N LYS A 197 3.61 -8.76 -11.43
CA LYS A 197 2.20 -8.52 -11.09
C LYS A 197 1.35 -9.78 -11.25
N ALA A 198 1.55 -10.51 -12.34
CA ALA A 198 0.86 -11.77 -12.60
C ALA A 198 1.25 -12.87 -11.61
N SER A 199 2.54 -12.95 -11.20
CA SER A 199 3.03 -14.01 -10.30
C SER A 199 2.42 -13.95 -8.91
N TYR A 200 2.16 -12.75 -8.38
CA TYR A 200 1.50 -12.58 -7.09
C TYR A 200 0.03 -13.02 -7.10
N GLY A 201 -0.47 -13.46 -8.22
CA GLY A 201 -1.86 -13.54 -8.47
C GLY A 201 -2.39 -12.12 -8.32
N ALA A 202 -2.72 -11.43 -9.38
CA ALA A 202 -3.69 -10.42 -9.20
C ALA A 202 -4.69 -11.05 -8.22
N SER A 203 -4.82 -10.52 -7.01
CA SER A 203 -6.11 -10.65 -6.37
C SER A 203 -7.00 -10.22 -7.53
N ASN A 204 -7.71 -11.17 -8.15
CA ASN A 204 -8.42 -10.97 -9.42
C ASN A 204 -9.59 -10.00 -9.29
N LYS A 205 -9.65 -9.31 -8.19
CA LYS A 205 -10.38 -8.08 -8.05
C LYS A 205 -9.62 -7.05 -8.89
N LYS A 206 -10.12 -6.85 -10.09
CA LYS A 206 -9.80 -5.69 -10.92
C LYS A 206 -9.73 -4.49 -9.97
N ALA A 207 -8.60 -3.81 -9.92
CA ALA A 207 -8.51 -2.60 -9.10
C ALA A 207 -9.71 -1.71 -9.47
N PRO A 208 -10.45 -1.20 -8.49
CA PRO A 208 -11.61 -0.37 -8.81
C PRO A 208 -11.15 0.82 -9.66
N SER A 209 -12.01 1.27 -10.55
CA SER A 209 -11.76 2.48 -11.35
C SER A 209 -12.03 3.75 -10.55
N SER A 210 -12.84 3.64 -9.52
CA SER A 210 -13.15 4.70 -8.56
C SER A 210 -13.34 4.11 -7.16
N ALA A 211 -12.95 4.86 -6.15
CA ALA A 211 -13.25 4.52 -4.78
C ALA A 211 -13.45 5.79 -3.95
N THR A 212 -14.37 5.74 -3.00
CA THR A 212 -14.57 6.82 -2.02
C THR A 212 -14.59 6.24 -0.62
N ILE A 213 -14.16 7.06 0.34
CA ILE A 213 -14.32 6.78 1.77
C ILE A 213 -15.12 7.89 2.41
N GLU A 214 -16.15 7.52 3.17
CA GLU A 214 -16.98 8.42 3.94
C GLU A 214 -16.74 8.23 5.43
N LEU A 215 -16.43 9.32 6.13
CA LEU A 215 -16.29 9.38 7.58
C LEU A 215 -17.28 10.40 8.14
N ASN A 216 -17.86 10.08 9.29
CA ASN A 216 -18.82 10.94 9.96
C ASN A 216 -18.27 11.36 11.34
N PHE A 217 -18.41 12.65 11.63
CA PHE A 217 -17.99 13.27 12.89
C PHE A 217 -19.21 13.84 13.59
N VAL A 218 -19.34 13.60 14.89
CA VAL A 218 -20.42 14.12 15.73
C VAL A 218 -19.87 15.24 16.58
N ILE A 219 -20.59 16.36 16.61
CA ILE A 219 -20.25 17.51 17.44
C ILE A 219 -21.14 17.49 18.69
N ASN A 220 -20.49 17.38 19.84
CA ASN A 220 -21.15 17.37 21.13
C ASN A 220 -21.52 18.80 21.59
N ASN A 221 -22.36 18.90 22.62
CA ASN A 221 -22.82 20.20 23.17
C ASN A 221 -21.67 21.03 23.75
N ASP A 222 -20.60 20.39 24.22
CA ASP A 222 -19.37 21.01 24.73
C ASP A 222 -18.38 21.38 23.63
N LYS A 223 -18.76 21.24 22.36
CA LYS A 223 -17.94 21.43 21.15
C LYS A 223 -16.82 20.40 20.99
N SER A 224 -16.78 19.33 21.76
CA SER A 224 -15.92 18.21 21.46
C SER A 224 -16.40 17.47 20.20
N VAL A 225 -15.48 16.83 19.51
CA VAL A 225 -15.76 16.09 18.27
C VAL A 225 -15.44 14.63 18.47
N ASP A 226 -16.41 13.78 18.18
CA ASP A 226 -16.25 12.34 18.17
C ASP A 226 -16.31 11.79 16.74
N LEU A 227 -15.50 10.78 16.47
CA LEU A 227 -15.60 10.01 15.24
C LEU A 227 -16.76 9.02 15.38
N ALA A 228 -17.78 9.15 14.54
CA ALA A 228 -18.93 8.25 14.56
C ALA A 228 -18.49 6.79 14.28
N PRO A 229 -19.14 5.81 14.91
CA PRO A 229 -18.88 4.42 14.61
C PRO A 229 -19.35 4.07 13.19
N GLY A 230 -18.51 3.31 12.49
CA GLY A 230 -18.77 2.92 11.10
C GLY A 230 -18.31 3.96 10.09
N PHE A 231 -17.87 3.47 8.97
CA PHE A 231 -17.46 4.24 7.79
C PHE A 231 -17.97 3.52 6.56
N LYS A 232 -18.00 4.22 5.41
CA LYS A 232 -18.39 3.59 4.15
C LYS A 232 -17.24 3.66 3.16
N ILE A 233 -17.04 2.56 2.46
CA ILE A 233 -16.17 2.50 1.29
C ILE A 233 -17.06 2.17 0.10
N MET A 234 -16.97 2.99 -0.93
CA MET A 234 -17.61 2.71 -2.21
C MET A 234 -16.52 2.38 -3.22
N SER A 235 -16.71 1.32 -3.98
CA SER A 235 -15.84 0.94 -5.10
C SER A 235 -16.70 0.75 -6.33
N ASP A 236 -16.39 1.49 -7.41
CA ASP A 236 -17.17 1.46 -8.66
C ASP A 236 -18.69 1.64 -8.44
N GLY A 237 -19.04 2.54 -7.51
CA GLY A 237 -20.44 2.85 -7.16
C GLY A 237 -21.14 1.81 -6.29
N LYS A 238 -20.45 0.79 -5.80
CA LYS A 238 -20.99 -0.22 -4.88
C LYS A 238 -20.37 -0.09 -3.51
N GLU A 239 -21.19 -0.24 -2.48
CA GLU A 239 -20.70 -0.27 -1.10
C GLU A 239 -19.93 -1.58 -0.86
N GLU A 240 -18.69 -1.44 -0.40
CA GLU A 240 -17.87 -2.57 0.01
C GLU A 240 -18.16 -2.90 1.47
N PRO A 241 -18.41 -4.16 1.81
CA PRO A 241 -18.60 -4.55 3.19
C PRO A 241 -17.31 -4.29 3.98
N ALA A 242 -17.40 -3.47 5.02
CA ALA A 242 -16.31 -3.34 5.99
C ALA A 242 -16.04 -4.71 6.63
N SER A 243 -14.76 -5.02 6.83
CA SER A 243 -14.40 -6.19 7.61
C SER A 243 -14.94 -6.02 9.05
N LYS A 244 -15.31 -7.13 9.71
CA LYS A 244 -15.84 -7.09 11.07
C LYS A 244 -14.90 -6.43 12.09
N ASN A 245 -13.62 -6.35 11.75
CA ASN A 245 -12.57 -5.78 12.60
C ASN A 245 -12.19 -4.34 12.20
N ASP A 246 -12.69 -3.83 11.06
CA ASP A 246 -12.35 -2.50 10.60
C ASP A 246 -13.19 -1.46 11.34
N THR A 247 -12.53 -0.48 11.93
CA THR A 247 -13.16 0.62 12.65
C THR A 247 -13.01 1.94 11.91
N SER A 248 -13.87 2.92 12.23
CA SER A 248 -13.70 4.29 11.74
C SER A 248 -12.34 4.88 12.10
N LYS A 249 -11.75 4.47 13.23
CA LYS A 249 -10.42 4.89 13.67
C LYS A 249 -9.34 4.34 12.71
N ASP A 250 -9.45 3.09 12.29
CA ASP A 250 -8.50 2.49 11.34
C ASP A 250 -8.60 3.18 9.98
N ALA A 251 -9.83 3.47 9.54
CA ALA A 251 -10.07 4.21 8.32
C ALA A 251 -9.50 5.63 8.37
N LEU A 252 -9.65 6.32 9.51
CA LEU A 252 -9.09 7.65 9.71
C LEU A 252 -7.56 7.62 9.86
N ALA A 253 -6.99 6.61 10.52
CA ALA A 253 -5.55 6.47 10.72
C ALA A 253 -4.75 6.48 9.40
N VAL A 254 -5.38 6.03 8.32
CA VAL A 254 -4.80 6.06 6.96
C VAL A 254 -4.38 7.46 6.53
N PHE A 255 -5.08 8.51 6.97
CA PHE A 255 -4.78 9.90 6.64
C PHE A 255 -3.66 10.50 7.53
N TYR A 256 -3.43 9.92 8.71
CA TYR A 256 -2.38 10.34 9.64
C TYR A 256 -1.03 9.67 9.38
N ALA A 257 -1.00 8.56 8.61
CA ALA A 257 0.21 7.89 8.20
C ALA A 257 0.91 8.72 7.10
N ARG A 258 2.10 9.25 7.40
CA ARG A 258 2.96 9.99 6.46
C ARG A 258 4.10 9.12 5.95
#